data_bf0de2f311386776b1c8b7831987bf05
#
_entry.id   bf0de2f311386776b1c8b7831987bf05
#
_cell.length_a   1.000
_cell.length_b   1.000
_cell.length_c   1.000
_cell.angle_alpha   90.00
_cell.angle_beta   90.00
_cell.angle_gamma   90.00
#
_symmetry.space_group_name_H-M   'P 1'
#
loop_
_entity.id
_entity.type
_entity.pdbx_description
1 polymer ?
#
loop_
_entity_poly.entity_id
_entity_poly.type
_entity_poly.pdbx_seq_one_letter_code
_entity_poly.pdbx_strand_id
1 'polypeptide(L)'
;MRIDMIPVGKNPPESLNVIIEVPVGGEPVKYEFDKDSGALFVDRILHTPMRYPANYGFVPHTLSPDGDPLDALVVARSPFVPGSVVRVRPIAVLNLEDEHGGDEKLVCVPD
;
A
#
# COMPACT_ATOMS: atom_id res chain seq x y z
N MET A 1 10.49 2.48 -11.67
CA MET A 1 10.28 3.61 -10.72
C MET A 1 11.41 3.64 -9.70
N ARG A 2 11.88 4.82 -9.35
CA ARG A 2 12.91 5.01 -8.31
C ARG A 2 12.23 5.21 -6.96
N ILE A 3 11.84 4.11 -6.31
CA ILE A 3 11.12 4.15 -5.02
C ILE A 3 11.95 4.85 -3.95
N ASP A 4 13.26 4.66 -3.97
CA ASP A 4 14.20 5.26 -3.02
C ASP A 4 14.22 6.80 -3.09
N MET A 5 13.75 7.38 -4.18
CA MET A 5 13.70 8.83 -4.38
C MET A 5 12.37 9.46 -3.95
N ILE A 6 11.39 8.64 -3.56
CA ILE A 6 10.08 9.13 -3.15
C ILE A 6 10.10 9.30 -1.63
N PRO A 7 9.90 10.52 -1.11
CA PRO A 7 9.96 10.74 0.33
C PRO A 7 8.79 10.11 1.07
N VAL A 8 8.95 9.89 2.37
CA VAL A 8 7.91 9.34 3.23
C VAL A 8 6.68 10.25 3.31
N GLY A 9 6.86 11.53 3.12
CA GLY A 9 5.80 12.53 3.16
C GLY A 9 6.34 13.85 3.67
N LYS A 10 5.52 14.90 3.59
CA LYS A 10 5.94 16.24 4.00
C LYS A 10 5.90 16.46 5.51
N ASN A 11 5.01 15.76 6.19
CA ASN A 11 4.80 15.97 7.63
C ASN A 11 4.41 14.67 8.33
N PRO A 12 5.32 13.66 8.37
CA PRO A 12 5.02 12.41 9.06
C PRO A 12 4.82 12.63 10.57
N PRO A 13 3.89 11.93 11.21
CA PRO A 13 2.97 10.94 10.65
C PRO A 13 1.63 11.53 10.17
N GLU A 14 1.42 12.84 10.29
CA GLU A 14 0.13 13.46 9.97
C GLU A 14 -0.17 13.44 8.46
N SER A 15 0.87 13.53 7.63
CA SER A 15 0.75 13.49 6.18
C SER A 15 1.86 12.59 5.63
N LEU A 16 1.45 11.57 4.88
CA LEU A 16 2.36 10.56 4.33
C LEU A 16 2.12 10.41 2.83
N ASN A 17 3.11 9.85 2.14
CA ASN A 17 2.96 9.40 0.77
C ASN A 17 2.73 7.90 0.74
N VAL A 18 1.79 7.45 -0.07
CA VAL A 18 1.54 6.03 -0.32
C VAL A 18 1.76 5.75 -1.81
N ILE A 19 2.56 4.74 -2.10
CA ILE A 19 2.77 4.26 -3.47
C ILE A 19 1.75 3.15 -3.70
N ILE A 20 0.87 3.33 -4.67
CA ILE A 20 -0.23 2.40 -4.93
C ILE A 20 0.28 1.19 -5.70
N GLU A 21 -0.11 0.00 -5.24
CA GLU A 21 0.20 -1.27 -5.91
C GLU A 21 -1.06 -1.90 -6.52
N VAL A 22 -2.19 -1.87 -5.79
CA VAL A 22 -3.43 -2.51 -6.23
C VAL A 22 -4.58 -1.51 -6.08
N PRO A 23 -5.32 -1.21 -7.17
CA PRO A 23 -6.44 -0.28 -7.09
C PRO A 23 -7.66 -0.90 -6.42
N VAL A 24 -8.51 -0.06 -5.81
CA VAL A 24 -9.78 -0.49 -5.25
C VAL A 24 -10.64 -1.13 -6.35
N GLY A 25 -11.27 -2.27 -6.04
CA GLY A 25 -12.10 -2.98 -7.00
C GLY A 25 -11.37 -3.51 -8.22
N GLY A 26 -10.03 -3.52 -8.17
CA GLY A 26 -9.22 -4.01 -9.28
C GLY A 26 -9.41 -5.49 -9.58
N GLU A 27 -8.89 -5.93 -10.71
CA GLU A 27 -8.93 -7.32 -11.12
C GLU A 27 -8.28 -8.22 -10.07
N PRO A 28 -8.61 -9.52 -10.04
CA PRO A 28 -8.09 -10.43 -9.02
C PRO A 28 -6.61 -10.76 -9.24
N VAL A 29 -5.80 -9.75 -9.44
CA VAL A 29 -4.35 -9.86 -9.58
C VAL A 29 -3.72 -9.02 -8.49
N LYS A 30 -2.83 -9.63 -7.72
CA LYS A 30 -2.06 -8.92 -6.72
C LYS A 30 -0.73 -8.50 -7.34
N TYR A 31 -0.46 -7.21 -7.29
CA TYR A 31 0.80 -6.63 -7.73
C TYR A 31 1.66 -6.23 -6.54
N GLU A 32 2.95 -6.28 -6.73
CA GLU A 32 3.90 -5.86 -5.70
C GLU A 32 5.12 -5.22 -6.34
N PHE A 33 5.56 -4.09 -5.79
CA PHE A 33 6.82 -3.48 -6.22
C PHE A 33 8.00 -4.24 -5.65
N ASP A 34 8.94 -4.55 -6.53
CA ASP A 34 10.28 -4.96 -6.10
C ASP A 34 11.04 -3.67 -5.76
N LYS A 35 11.37 -3.51 -4.47
CA LYS A 35 11.94 -2.26 -3.97
C LYS A 35 13.35 -2.01 -4.51
N ASP A 36 14.05 -3.07 -4.89
CA ASP A 36 15.42 -2.93 -5.42
C ASP A 36 15.42 -2.47 -6.88
N SER A 37 14.61 -3.11 -7.72
CA SER A 37 14.57 -2.77 -9.15
C SER A 37 13.59 -1.63 -9.46
N GLY A 38 12.60 -1.40 -8.57
CA GLY A 38 11.54 -0.44 -8.82
C GLY A 38 10.48 -0.93 -9.81
N ALA A 39 10.53 -2.19 -10.20
CA ALA A 39 9.55 -2.76 -11.13
C ALA A 39 8.32 -3.27 -10.39
N LEU A 40 7.17 -3.17 -11.05
CA LEU A 40 5.91 -3.70 -10.53
C LEU A 40 5.76 -5.13 -11.07
N PHE A 41 5.72 -6.08 -10.14
CA PHE A 41 5.62 -7.51 -10.47
C PHE A 41 4.21 -8.00 -10.24
N VAL A 42 3.77 -8.96 -11.06
CA VAL A 42 2.59 -9.76 -10.75
C VAL A 42 3.00 -10.76 -9.68
N ASP A 43 2.48 -10.56 -8.46
CA ASP A 43 2.79 -11.45 -7.33
C ASP A 43 1.98 -12.74 -7.44
N ARG A 44 0.67 -12.61 -7.59
CA ARG A 44 -0.20 -13.79 -7.77
C ARG A 44 -1.50 -13.39 -8.43
N ILE A 45 -2.15 -14.40 -9.05
CA ILE A 45 -3.50 -14.26 -9.55
C ILE A 45 -4.43 -14.90 -8.51
N LEU A 46 -5.40 -14.12 -8.02
CA LEU A 46 -6.33 -14.60 -7.01
C LEU A 46 -7.42 -15.46 -7.68
N HIS A 47 -7.76 -16.58 -7.06
CA HIS A 47 -8.73 -17.52 -7.58
C HIS A 47 -10.15 -17.30 -7.04
N THR A 48 -10.38 -16.15 -6.42
CA THR A 48 -11.69 -15.80 -5.85
C THR A 48 -12.20 -14.53 -6.51
N PRO A 49 -13.53 -14.30 -6.51
CA PRO A 49 -14.09 -13.05 -7.03
C PRO A 49 -13.89 -11.87 -6.10
N MET A 50 -13.11 -12.03 -5.03
CA MET A 50 -12.87 -10.95 -4.07
C MET A 50 -12.04 -9.83 -4.70
N ARG A 51 -12.43 -8.60 -4.40
CA ARG A 51 -11.75 -7.40 -4.84
C ARG A 51 -11.18 -6.68 -3.62
N TYR A 52 -10.15 -5.89 -3.83
CA TYR A 52 -9.62 -5.06 -2.75
C TYR A 52 -10.66 -4.01 -2.35
N PRO A 53 -10.91 -3.83 -1.03
CA PRO A 53 -11.92 -2.88 -0.56
C PRO A 53 -11.47 -1.43 -0.59
N ALA A 54 -10.18 -1.19 -0.80
CA ALA A 54 -9.56 0.13 -0.86
C ALA A 54 -8.37 0.07 -1.80
N ASN A 55 -7.82 1.22 -2.17
CA ASN A 55 -6.55 1.25 -2.88
C ASN A 55 -5.46 0.77 -1.93
N TYR A 56 -4.62 -0.15 -2.36
CA TYR A 56 -3.63 -0.79 -1.53
C TYR A 56 -2.23 -0.41 -1.99
N GLY A 57 -1.36 -0.13 -1.03
CA GLY A 57 0.02 0.19 -1.34
C GLY A 57 0.89 0.20 -0.09
N PHE A 58 1.95 0.97 -0.11
CA PHE A 58 2.87 1.05 1.02
C PHE A 58 3.43 2.46 1.16
N VAL A 59 3.91 2.76 2.36
CA VAL A 59 4.57 4.03 2.67
C VAL A 59 6.08 3.84 2.45
N PRO A 60 6.71 4.62 1.56
CA PRO A 60 8.15 4.48 1.33
C PRO A 60 8.96 4.89 2.56
N HIS A 61 10.18 4.37 2.67
CA HIS A 61 11.11 4.64 3.77
C HIS A 61 10.56 4.28 5.15
N THR A 62 9.75 3.22 5.23
CA THR A 62 9.25 2.66 6.48
C THR A 62 9.66 1.21 6.59
N LEU A 63 9.65 0.68 7.81
CA LEU A 63 10.03 -0.70 8.09
C LEU A 63 9.07 -1.29 9.11
N SER A 64 8.38 -2.33 8.72
CA SER A 64 7.51 -3.10 9.60
C SER A 64 8.26 -4.28 10.21
N PRO A 65 7.72 -4.90 11.27
CA PRO A 65 8.38 -6.04 11.92
C PRO A 65 8.68 -7.21 10.99
N ASP A 66 7.94 -7.36 9.91
CA ASP A 66 8.17 -8.42 8.91
C ASP A 66 9.31 -8.11 7.93
N GLY A 67 9.94 -6.94 8.05
CA GLY A 67 11.05 -6.53 7.19
C GLY A 67 10.62 -5.77 5.94
N ASP A 68 9.34 -5.64 5.70
CA ASP A 68 8.78 -4.92 4.55
C ASP A 68 8.37 -3.50 4.92
N PRO A 69 8.19 -2.62 3.94
CA PRO A 69 7.60 -1.31 4.18
C PRO A 69 6.20 -1.43 4.77
N LEU A 70 5.76 -0.40 5.48
CA LEU A 70 4.45 -0.37 6.10
C LEU A 70 3.35 -0.34 5.04
N ASP A 71 2.45 -1.31 5.08
CA ASP A 71 1.30 -1.39 4.18
C ASP A 71 0.25 -0.35 4.53
N ALA A 72 -0.44 0.14 3.51
CA ALA A 72 -1.48 1.14 3.66
C ALA A 72 -2.68 0.84 2.77
N LEU A 73 -3.87 1.09 3.32
CA LEU A 73 -5.12 1.08 2.58
C LEU A 73 -5.58 2.52 2.44
N VAL A 74 -5.75 2.97 1.20
CA VAL A 74 -6.21 4.34 0.93
C VAL A 74 -7.67 4.25 0.50
N VAL A 75 -8.54 4.73 1.37
CA VAL A 75 -10.00 4.67 1.17
C VAL A 75 -10.41 5.80 0.24
N ALA A 76 -10.90 5.44 -0.94
CA ALA A 76 -11.40 6.38 -1.93
C ALA A 76 -12.39 5.64 -2.83
N ARG A 77 -13.28 6.40 -3.46
CA ARG A 77 -14.26 5.81 -4.39
C ARG A 77 -13.63 5.41 -5.72
N SER A 78 -12.59 6.13 -6.11
CA SER A 78 -11.95 5.92 -7.40
C SER A 78 -10.74 5.02 -7.27
N PRO A 79 -10.50 4.12 -8.23
CA PRO A 79 -9.26 3.37 -8.29
C PRO A 79 -8.12 4.27 -8.72
N PHE A 80 -6.99 4.16 -8.03
CA PHE A 80 -5.77 4.88 -8.38
C PHE A 80 -4.87 3.97 -9.20
N VAL A 81 -4.21 4.55 -10.20
CA VAL A 81 -3.31 3.81 -11.09
C VAL A 81 -2.13 3.24 -10.28
N PRO A 82 -1.81 1.94 -10.44
CA PRO A 82 -0.61 1.38 -9.83
C PRO A 82 0.64 2.18 -10.20
N GLY A 83 1.46 2.46 -9.20
CA GLY A 83 2.63 3.32 -9.35
C GLY A 83 2.38 4.78 -9.04
N SER A 84 1.12 5.20 -8.87
CA SER A 84 0.85 6.58 -8.48
C SER A 84 1.19 6.80 -7.00
N VAL A 85 1.60 8.02 -6.69
CA VAL A 85 1.88 8.44 -5.31
C VAL A 85 0.73 9.29 -4.84
N VAL A 86 0.13 8.91 -3.73
CA VAL A 86 -1.01 9.63 -3.14
C VAL A 86 -0.58 10.22 -1.81
N ARG A 87 -0.79 11.52 -1.64
CA ARG A 87 -0.63 12.15 -0.33
C ARG A 87 -1.85 11.79 0.52
N VAL A 88 -1.59 11.24 1.71
CA VAL A 88 -2.66 10.72 2.56
C VAL A 88 -2.54 11.24 3.99
N ARG A 89 -3.67 11.13 4.69
CA ARG A 89 -3.76 11.36 6.13
C ARG A 89 -4.17 10.04 6.79
N PRO A 90 -3.34 9.48 7.70
CA PRO A 90 -3.73 8.27 8.43
C PRO A 90 -4.91 8.56 9.36
N ILE A 91 -5.85 7.63 9.42
CA ILE A 91 -7.02 7.75 10.29
C ILE A 91 -7.18 6.56 11.24
N ALA A 92 -6.57 5.42 10.94
CA ALA A 92 -6.68 4.23 11.78
C ALA A 92 -5.56 3.25 11.49
N VAL A 93 -5.41 2.27 12.36
CA VAL A 93 -4.52 1.12 12.17
C VAL A 93 -5.38 -0.13 12.22
N LEU A 94 -5.26 -0.97 11.21
CA LEU A 94 -5.91 -2.26 11.16
C LEU A 94 -4.91 -3.32 11.61
N ASN A 95 -5.19 -3.97 12.72
CA ASN A 95 -4.36 -5.05 13.24
C ASN A 95 -4.95 -6.40 12.82
N LEU A 96 -4.18 -7.15 12.05
CA LEU A 96 -4.54 -8.49 11.63
C LEU A 96 -3.55 -9.48 12.25
N GLU A 97 -4.06 -10.59 12.75
CA GLU A 97 -3.22 -11.68 13.25
C GLU A 97 -3.48 -12.92 12.40
N ASP A 98 -2.41 -13.56 12.00
CA ASP A 98 -2.46 -14.84 11.31
C ASP A 98 -1.50 -15.82 12.00
N GLU A 99 -1.32 -16.98 11.39
CA GLU A 99 -0.44 -18.03 11.94
C GLU A 99 1.04 -17.62 11.97
N HIS A 100 1.40 -16.56 11.26
CA HIS A 100 2.77 -16.04 11.19
C HIS A 100 2.99 -14.83 12.08
N GLY A 101 1.99 -14.41 12.86
CA GLY A 101 2.07 -13.27 13.76
C GLY A 101 1.20 -12.11 13.35
N GLY A 102 1.50 -10.93 13.87
CA GLY A 102 0.74 -9.73 13.63
C GLY A 102 1.08 -9.09 12.29
N ASP A 103 0.07 -8.54 11.65
CA ASP A 103 0.19 -7.77 10.42
C ASP A 103 -0.59 -6.47 10.62
N GLU A 104 0.10 -5.34 10.51
CA GLU A 104 -0.49 -4.03 10.71
C GLU A 104 -0.56 -3.28 9.39
N LYS A 105 -1.73 -2.67 9.13
CA LYS A 105 -1.93 -1.84 7.96
C LYS A 105 -2.49 -0.49 8.38
N LEU A 106 -1.95 0.58 7.81
CA LEU A 106 -2.54 1.90 8.00
C LEU A 106 -3.81 2.02 7.17
N VAL A 107 -4.82 2.65 7.74
CA VAL A 107 -6.01 3.05 7.00
C VAL A 107 -5.94 4.55 6.83
N CYS A 108 -5.97 5.00 5.59
CA CYS A 108 -5.74 6.39 5.23
C CYS A 108 -6.83 6.91 4.31
N VAL A 109 -6.95 8.23 4.27
CA VAL A 109 -7.76 8.92 3.28
C VAL A 109 -6.87 9.91 2.53
N PRO A 110 -7.19 10.24 1.27
CA PRO A 110 -6.46 11.28 0.56
C PRO A 110 -6.48 12.60 1.34
N ASP A 111 -5.33 13.21 1.39
CA ASP A 111 -5.15 14.46 2.15
C ASP A 111 -5.50 15.69 1.32
#